data_7453367fd57f8ee66ccfcaa49aca09b4
#
_entry.id   7453367fd57f8ee66ccfcaa49aca09b4
#
_cell.length_a   1.000
_cell.length_b   1.000
_cell.length_c   1.000
_cell.angle_alpha   90.00
_cell.angle_beta   90.00
_cell.angle_gamma   90.00
#
_symmetry.space_group_name_H-M   'P 1'
#
loop_
_entity.id
_entity.type
_entity.pdbx_description
1 polymer ?
#
loop_
_entity_poly.entity_id
_entity_poly.type
_entity_poly.pdbx_seq_one_letter_code
_entity_poly.pdbx_strand_id
1 'polypeptide(L)'
;MIRTDPIAFEVEASDDGEGVRIVVSAGHKQCSYALPGREAQDYYAFFRELHRDFGTRLPHFYADAHELPETPSSWQRLLTENASPTILAGYGDPAVLKTDDGYYLLATSNDAPDAFPILHSDDLTHWQHMGFVFPHGHQPEWTAQGRNIADFWAPEMAKAGDEYWVAYTSRQKSNALAIGLARGPTPLGPFTDNGSPLVRGKEVNTTGAPHGALSGGVIDSHIFSDFDGTRYLFYKDDSNGIWPRPLAMLLRERPQLIDQLFPSDEDRLSAAFAAAIVEWANTRRPMERFYLMQGIIEAALANWHRVKAALLEYGLAEPLLEAMTTPIKAQPIAEDGRSLVGAPTVVLSNDLDWEGHLIEGPFCWRQDGRYFLFYAGNDFGTPAYGIGVAVADHVLGPYRKQGEPLLKSTRSWTAPGHASVAPGLDGEPQLFFHAFHPGSGGYNAFRALLTTRLRFEGDRVEIA
;
A
#
# COMPACT_ATOMS: atom_id res chain seq x y z
N MET A 1 -0.40 -30.58 18.16
CA MET A 1 -1.36 -31.12 17.18
C MET A 1 -2.75 -30.74 17.67
N ILE A 2 -3.32 -29.65 17.07
CA ILE A 2 -4.60 -29.02 17.50
C ILE A 2 -5.77 -29.55 16.64
N ARG A 3 -5.57 -30.65 15.95
CA ARG A 3 -6.38 -31.10 14.79
C ARG A 3 -7.88 -31.33 14.97
N THR A 4 -8.49 -31.20 16.18
CA THR A 4 -9.92 -31.49 16.37
C THR A 4 -10.64 -30.66 17.42
N ASP A 5 -9.94 -29.88 18.24
CA ASP A 5 -10.59 -29.15 19.32
C ASP A 5 -10.83 -27.69 18.92
N PRO A 6 -12.01 -27.11 19.19
CA PRO A 6 -12.26 -25.71 18.92
C PRO A 6 -11.30 -24.81 19.72
N ILE A 7 -10.78 -23.78 19.06
CA ILE A 7 -9.96 -22.76 19.71
C ILE A 7 -10.91 -21.71 20.27
N ALA A 8 -10.86 -21.50 21.58
CA ALA A 8 -11.68 -20.51 22.27
C ALA A 8 -10.79 -19.41 22.85
N PHE A 9 -11.25 -18.17 22.72
CA PHE A 9 -10.64 -17.00 23.30
C PHE A 9 -11.61 -16.31 24.25
N GLU A 10 -11.14 -15.96 25.44
CA GLU A 10 -11.81 -15.08 26.38
C GLU A 10 -11.02 -13.78 26.48
N VAL A 11 -11.66 -12.66 26.27
CA VAL A 11 -11.03 -11.34 26.24
C VAL A 11 -11.64 -10.47 27.33
N GLU A 12 -10.82 -10.07 28.30
CA GLU A 12 -11.20 -9.22 29.42
C GLU A 12 -10.40 -7.91 29.34
N ALA A 13 -11.09 -6.76 29.31
CA ALA A 13 -10.42 -5.46 29.40
C ALA A 13 -9.67 -5.35 30.73
N SER A 14 -8.48 -4.76 30.72
CA SER A 14 -7.77 -4.39 31.95
C SER A 14 -8.55 -3.30 32.71
N ASP A 15 -8.32 -3.18 34.01
CA ASP A 15 -9.05 -2.21 34.87
C ASP A 15 -8.83 -0.77 34.45
N ASP A 16 -7.71 -0.47 33.81
CA ASP A 16 -7.41 0.87 33.24
C ASP A 16 -8.00 1.09 31.86
N GLY A 17 -8.59 0.07 31.23
CA GLY A 17 -9.16 0.11 29.88
C GLY A 17 -8.13 0.22 28.74
N GLU A 18 -6.84 0.25 29.05
CA GLU A 18 -5.77 0.46 28.05
C GLU A 18 -5.27 -0.86 27.45
N GLY A 19 -5.30 -1.95 28.22
CA GLY A 19 -4.89 -3.28 27.78
C GLY A 19 -6.01 -4.31 27.85
N VAL A 20 -5.69 -5.55 27.51
CA VAL A 20 -6.57 -6.71 27.68
C VAL A 20 -5.81 -7.89 28.23
N ARG A 21 -6.53 -8.70 28.99
CA ARG A 21 -6.16 -10.07 29.31
C ARG A 21 -6.84 -11.01 28.33
N ILE A 22 -6.08 -11.92 27.75
CA ILE A 22 -6.56 -12.88 26.77
C ILE A 22 -6.28 -14.27 27.30
N VAL A 23 -7.32 -15.08 27.46
CA VAL A 23 -7.20 -16.50 27.79
C VAL A 23 -7.54 -17.30 26.55
N VAL A 24 -6.63 -18.18 26.17
CA VAL A 24 -6.75 -19.03 24.98
C VAL A 24 -6.83 -20.48 25.42
N SER A 25 -7.84 -21.18 24.96
CA SER A 25 -8.06 -22.58 25.24
C SER A 25 -8.17 -23.40 23.96
N ALA A 26 -7.44 -24.50 23.86
CA ALA A 26 -7.54 -25.47 22.77
C ALA A 26 -7.33 -26.87 23.32
N GLY A 27 -8.37 -27.69 23.35
CA GLY A 27 -8.39 -29.00 23.99
C GLY A 27 -8.08 -28.89 25.49
N HIS A 28 -7.02 -29.58 25.95
CA HIS A 28 -6.59 -29.54 27.34
C HIS A 28 -5.61 -28.39 27.67
N LYS A 29 -5.23 -27.62 26.69
CA LYS A 29 -4.28 -26.51 26.85
C LYS A 29 -5.00 -25.20 27.10
N GLN A 30 -4.56 -24.47 28.09
CA GLN A 30 -5.02 -23.13 28.39
C GLN A 30 -3.81 -22.24 28.69
N CYS A 31 -3.73 -21.10 28.05
CA CYS A 31 -2.71 -20.07 28.25
C CYS A 31 -3.36 -18.71 28.49
N SER A 32 -2.70 -17.86 29.27
CA SER A 32 -3.19 -16.51 29.56
C SER A 32 -2.11 -15.48 29.24
N TYR A 33 -2.49 -14.45 28.53
CA TYR A 33 -1.61 -13.38 28.05
C TYR A 33 -2.13 -12.03 28.50
N ALA A 34 -1.22 -11.09 28.76
CA ALA A 34 -1.54 -9.67 28.93
C ALA A 34 -1.04 -8.91 27.70
N LEU A 35 -1.92 -8.19 27.04
CA LEU A 35 -1.58 -7.33 25.92
C LEU A 35 -1.75 -5.86 26.33
N PRO A 36 -0.66 -5.15 26.68
CA PRO A 36 -0.71 -3.73 27.07
C PRO A 36 -1.05 -2.80 25.90
N GLY A 37 -0.72 -3.21 24.68
CA GLY A 37 -1.25 -2.65 23.44
C GLY A 37 -0.87 -1.22 23.11
N ARG A 38 0.33 -0.74 23.47
CA ARG A 38 0.75 0.63 23.19
C ARG A 38 1.80 0.74 22.09
N GLU A 39 2.75 -0.19 22.07
CA GLU A 39 3.89 -0.16 21.18
C GLU A 39 3.87 -1.35 20.21
N ALA A 40 4.41 -1.17 19.01
CA ALA A 40 4.49 -2.24 18.01
C ALA A 40 5.11 -3.53 18.59
N GLN A 41 6.14 -3.39 19.43
CA GLN A 41 6.86 -4.50 20.04
C GLN A 41 5.99 -5.36 20.97
N ASP A 42 4.96 -4.79 21.59
CA ASP A 42 4.02 -5.53 22.45
C ASP A 42 3.22 -6.53 21.62
N TYR A 43 2.78 -6.11 20.41
CA TYR A 43 2.05 -6.99 19.49
C TYR A 43 2.94 -8.08 18.92
N TYR A 44 4.17 -7.76 18.52
CA TYR A 44 5.14 -8.75 18.05
C TYR A 44 5.45 -9.79 19.13
N ALA A 45 5.68 -9.36 20.37
CA ALA A 45 5.94 -10.27 21.50
C ALA A 45 4.75 -11.17 21.79
N PHE A 46 3.55 -10.60 21.83
CA PHE A 46 2.31 -11.35 22.06
C PHE A 46 2.09 -12.45 21.01
N PHE A 47 2.15 -12.13 19.72
CA PHE A 47 1.91 -13.10 18.65
C PHE A 47 2.98 -14.20 18.62
N ARG A 48 4.26 -13.85 18.84
CA ARG A 48 5.33 -14.85 18.96
C ARG A 48 5.06 -15.83 20.11
N GLU A 49 4.64 -15.32 21.25
CA GLU A 49 4.34 -16.14 22.42
C GLU A 49 3.11 -17.02 22.17
N LEU A 50 2.05 -16.47 21.62
CA LEU A 50 0.83 -17.17 21.26
C LEU A 50 1.12 -18.36 20.31
N HIS A 51 1.77 -18.09 19.18
CA HIS A 51 2.04 -19.12 18.16
C HIS A 51 3.06 -20.16 18.67
N ARG A 52 4.08 -19.76 19.42
CA ARG A 52 5.01 -20.68 20.07
C ARG A 52 4.27 -21.63 21.03
N ASP A 53 3.41 -21.09 21.88
CA ASP A 53 2.72 -21.88 22.89
C ASP A 53 1.74 -22.87 22.27
N PHE A 54 1.09 -22.53 21.17
CA PHE A 54 0.21 -23.44 20.46
C PHE A 54 0.92 -24.30 19.40
N GLY A 55 2.22 -24.11 19.20
CA GLY A 55 3.04 -24.90 18.27
C GLY A 55 2.65 -24.69 16.82
N THR A 56 2.18 -23.49 16.48
CA THR A 56 1.78 -23.08 15.13
C THR A 56 2.84 -22.16 14.51
N ARG A 57 2.85 -22.05 13.20
CA ARG A 57 3.73 -21.14 12.50
C ARG A 57 3.31 -19.68 12.78
N LEU A 58 4.29 -18.84 13.10
CA LEU A 58 4.07 -17.41 13.26
C LEU A 58 3.73 -16.77 11.90
N PRO A 59 2.69 -15.92 11.80
CA PRO A 59 2.46 -15.11 10.61
C PRO A 59 3.70 -14.31 10.21
N HIS A 60 3.95 -14.17 8.92
CA HIS A 60 5.16 -13.53 8.39
C HIS A 60 5.34 -12.09 8.87
N PHE A 61 4.24 -11.38 9.05
CA PHE A 61 4.26 -10.03 9.59
C PHE A 61 4.98 -9.91 10.94
N TYR A 62 4.85 -10.94 11.80
CA TYR A 62 5.47 -10.96 13.13
C TYR A 62 6.78 -11.75 13.17
N ALA A 63 7.23 -12.33 12.05
CA ALA A 63 8.45 -13.11 11.95
C ALA A 63 9.70 -12.22 12.06
N ASP A 64 10.83 -12.84 12.45
CA ASP A 64 12.11 -12.15 12.43
C ASP A 64 12.63 -12.01 10.99
N ALA A 65 13.30 -10.90 10.69
CA ALA A 65 13.89 -10.61 9.38
C ALA A 65 14.94 -11.66 8.90
N HIS A 66 15.37 -12.56 9.80
CA HIS A 66 16.37 -13.61 9.48
C HIS A 66 15.88 -14.68 8.48
N GLU A 67 14.57 -14.84 8.31
CA GLU A 67 13.99 -15.78 7.32
C GLU A 67 13.94 -15.21 5.90
N LEU A 68 14.18 -13.92 5.75
CA LEU A 68 14.17 -13.28 4.46
C LEU A 68 15.46 -13.55 3.65
N PRO A 69 15.37 -13.55 2.30
CA PRO A 69 16.56 -13.77 1.45
C PRO A 69 17.55 -12.61 1.56
N GLU A 70 18.79 -12.88 1.17
CA GLU A 70 19.82 -11.83 1.06
C GLU A 70 19.39 -10.77 0.03
N THR A 71 19.83 -9.54 0.27
CA THR A 71 19.58 -8.43 -0.67
C THR A 71 20.45 -8.62 -1.92
N PRO A 72 19.86 -8.61 -3.13
CA PRO A 72 20.63 -8.64 -4.37
C PRO A 72 21.65 -7.51 -4.44
N SER A 73 22.87 -7.81 -4.89
CA SER A 73 23.95 -6.82 -5.06
C SER A 73 23.61 -5.74 -6.09
N SER A 74 22.64 -5.99 -6.96
CA SER A 74 22.13 -5.01 -7.93
C SER A 74 21.27 -3.89 -7.30
N TRP A 75 20.78 -4.07 -6.07
CA TRP A 75 20.06 -3.02 -5.39
C TRP A 75 21.01 -1.94 -4.86
N GLN A 76 20.82 -0.72 -5.32
CA GLN A 76 21.61 0.43 -4.91
C GLN A 76 20.79 1.34 -4.00
N ARG A 77 21.41 1.82 -2.94
CA ARG A 77 20.85 2.79 -2.00
C ARG A 77 21.08 4.19 -2.53
N LEU A 78 20.04 4.97 -2.71
CA LEU A 78 20.15 6.36 -3.13
C LEU A 78 19.97 7.32 -1.94
N LEU A 79 18.89 7.18 -1.19
CA LEU A 79 18.56 8.02 -0.04
C LEU A 79 18.12 7.14 1.13
N THR A 80 18.97 7.02 2.14
CA THR A 80 18.71 6.22 3.37
C THR A 80 18.52 7.06 4.62
N GLU A 81 18.57 8.39 4.46
CA GLU A 81 18.32 9.41 5.48
C GLU A 81 17.71 10.63 4.81
N ASN A 82 17.08 11.52 5.58
CA ASN A 82 16.48 12.72 5.03
C ASN A 82 17.56 13.70 4.54
N ALA A 83 17.47 14.13 3.29
CA ALA A 83 18.36 15.12 2.67
C ALA A 83 18.18 16.54 3.26
N SER A 84 17.09 16.76 4.00
CA SER A 84 16.78 18.02 4.66
C SER A 84 15.96 17.76 5.94
N PRO A 85 16.14 18.50 7.02
CA PRO A 85 15.36 18.37 8.23
C PRO A 85 13.87 18.74 8.06
N THR A 86 13.50 19.36 6.95
CA THR A 86 12.12 19.69 6.62
C THR A 86 11.37 18.54 5.92
N ILE A 87 12.08 17.51 5.46
CA ILE A 87 11.49 16.28 4.93
C ILE A 87 11.22 15.34 6.10
N LEU A 88 9.94 15.08 6.42
CA LEU A 88 9.57 14.36 7.64
C LEU A 88 9.23 12.88 7.42
N ALA A 89 8.87 12.48 6.20
CA ALA A 89 8.34 11.15 5.92
C ALA A 89 9.29 10.23 5.10
N GLY A 90 10.51 10.66 4.84
CA GLY A 90 11.44 9.94 3.95
C GLY A 90 10.99 10.02 2.48
N TYR A 91 11.18 8.93 1.74
CA TYR A 91 10.99 8.89 0.28
C TYR A 91 10.01 7.79 -0.14
N GLY A 92 8.90 7.69 0.58
CA GLY A 92 7.82 6.78 0.21
C GLY A 92 7.17 7.19 -1.11
N ASP A 93 6.74 6.19 -1.89
CA ASP A 93 6.03 6.36 -3.16
C ASP A 93 6.79 7.29 -4.12
N PRO A 94 8.04 6.94 -4.46
CA PRO A 94 8.94 7.82 -5.20
C PRO A 94 8.49 7.98 -6.65
N ALA A 95 8.44 9.21 -7.14
CA ALA A 95 8.28 9.52 -8.55
C ALA A 95 9.56 10.17 -9.07
N VAL A 96 10.26 9.49 -9.99
CA VAL A 96 11.51 9.97 -10.57
C VAL A 96 11.30 10.35 -12.03
N LEU A 97 11.52 11.62 -12.33
CA LEU A 97 11.45 12.16 -13.69
C LEU A 97 12.86 12.52 -14.19
N LYS A 98 13.29 11.96 -15.31
CA LYS A 98 14.49 12.39 -16.04
C LYS A 98 14.16 13.55 -16.97
N THR A 99 14.94 14.62 -16.88
CA THR A 99 14.90 15.78 -17.77
C THR A 99 16.28 16.03 -18.39
N ASP A 100 16.40 17.05 -19.21
CA ASP A 100 17.69 17.40 -19.83
C ASP A 100 18.73 17.90 -18.81
N ASP A 101 18.25 18.47 -17.68
CA ASP A 101 19.08 19.04 -16.61
C ASP A 101 19.21 18.12 -15.38
N GLY A 102 18.86 16.85 -15.48
CA GLY A 102 19.05 15.89 -14.39
C GLY A 102 17.79 15.11 -14.03
N TYR A 103 17.72 14.65 -12.80
CA TYR A 103 16.64 13.86 -12.25
C TYR A 103 15.90 14.65 -11.18
N TYR A 104 14.58 14.60 -11.24
CA TYR A 104 13.71 15.14 -10.19
C TYR A 104 13.00 14.02 -9.48
N LEU A 105 12.97 14.09 -8.16
CA LEU A 105 12.28 13.13 -7.28
C LEU A 105 11.19 13.86 -6.50
N LEU A 106 9.99 13.32 -6.52
CA LEU A 106 8.93 13.62 -5.57
C LEU A 106 8.69 12.43 -4.66
N ALA A 107 8.15 12.68 -3.47
CA ALA A 107 7.79 11.63 -2.52
C ALA A 107 6.59 12.01 -1.65
N THR A 108 5.94 11.01 -1.08
CA THR A 108 4.87 11.14 -0.09
C THR A 108 5.32 11.98 1.10
N SER A 109 4.46 12.85 1.59
CA SER A 109 4.70 13.68 2.77
C SER A 109 3.70 13.47 3.91
N ASN A 110 2.73 12.59 3.75
CA ASN A 110 1.67 12.33 4.73
C ASN A 110 0.97 13.63 5.18
N ASP A 111 1.09 13.97 6.45
CA ASP A 111 0.49 15.16 7.07
C ASP A 111 1.50 16.27 7.33
N ALA A 112 2.66 16.23 6.66
CA ALA A 112 3.67 17.26 6.82
C ALA A 112 3.11 18.64 6.40
N PRO A 113 3.51 19.72 7.06
CA PRO A 113 3.06 21.06 6.71
C PRO A 113 3.42 21.47 5.28
N ASP A 114 4.57 21.01 4.80
CA ASP A 114 5.03 21.16 3.43
C ASP A 114 4.78 19.86 2.68
N ALA A 115 4.03 19.89 1.57
CA ALA A 115 3.64 18.70 0.85
C ALA A 115 4.47 18.47 -0.40
N PHE A 116 4.91 17.21 -0.54
CA PHE A 116 5.68 16.66 -1.65
C PHE A 116 7.04 17.33 -1.85
N PRO A 117 8.09 16.87 -1.16
CA PRO A 117 9.44 17.38 -1.36
C PRO A 117 9.88 17.19 -2.80
N ILE A 118 10.57 18.19 -3.34
CA ILE A 118 11.21 18.15 -4.64
C ILE A 118 12.72 18.04 -4.42
N LEU A 119 13.32 16.96 -4.90
CA LEU A 119 14.76 16.78 -4.89
C LEU A 119 15.29 16.75 -6.32
N HIS A 120 16.51 17.20 -6.51
CA HIS A 120 17.22 17.18 -7.80
C HIS A 120 18.56 16.47 -7.66
N SER A 121 18.96 15.75 -8.72
CA SER A 121 20.28 15.11 -8.83
C SER A 121 20.74 15.09 -10.30
N ASP A 122 22.01 15.40 -10.52
CA ASP A 122 22.65 15.25 -11.83
C ASP A 122 23.15 13.82 -12.08
N ASP A 123 23.40 13.06 -11.00
CA ASP A 123 24.18 11.81 -11.05
C ASP A 123 23.52 10.62 -10.31
N LEU A 124 22.27 10.76 -9.85
CA LEU A 124 21.53 9.78 -9.04
C LEU A 124 22.14 9.47 -7.67
N THR A 125 23.33 10.01 -7.37
CA THR A 125 24.06 9.76 -6.13
C THR A 125 23.92 10.90 -5.14
N HIS A 126 24.02 12.15 -5.64
CA HIS A 126 23.94 13.36 -4.84
C HIS A 126 22.61 14.06 -5.08
N TRP A 127 21.75 14.00 -4.07
CA TRP A 127 20.41 14.60 -4.11
C TRP A 127 20.36 15.87 -3.28
N GLN A 128 19.86 16.94 -3.89
CA GLN A 128 19.65 18.23 -3.26
C GLN A 128 18.14 18.48 -3.09
N HIS A 129 17.72 18.84 -1.89
CA HIS A 129 16.36 19.31 -1.63
C HIS A 129 16.17 20.72 -2.21
N MET A 130 15.19 20.88 -3.10
CA MET A 130 14.95 22.11 -3.87
C MET A 130 13.71 22.89 -3.39
N GLY A 131 12.83 22.26 -2.63
CA GLY A 131 11.57 22.84 -2.17
C GLY A 131 10.44 21.82 -2.12
N PHE A 132 9.22 22.30 -2.20
CA PHE A 132 8.01 21.47 -2.11
C PHE A 132 7.03 21.86 -3.22
N VAL A 133 6.22 20.90 -3.67
CA VAL A 133 5.11 21.17 -4.61
C VAL A 133 4.10 22.13 -3.97
N PHE A 134 3.72 21.89 -2.73
CA PHE A 134 2.86 22.77 -1.94
C PHE A 134 3.55 23.15 -0.63
N PRO A 135 4.27 24.30 -0.59
CA PRO A 135 4.81 24.84 0.65
C PRO A 135 3.71 25.12 1.68
N HIS A 136 4.08 25.18 2.94
CA HIS A 136 3.18 25.47 4.05
C HIS A 136 2.26 26.67 3.78
N GLY A 137 0.95 26.49 3.93
CA GLY A 137 -0.07 27.50 3.63
C GLY A 137 -0.46 27.64 2.15
N HIS A 138 0.10 26.83 1.25
CA HIS A 138 -0.23 26.79 -0.17
C HIS A 138 -0.86 25.46 -0.62
N GLN A 139 -1.31 24.63 0.34
CA GLN A 139 -2.02 23.40 0.02
C GLN A 139 -3.35 23.70 -0.68
N PRO A 140 -3.83 22.82 -1.57
CA PRO A 140 -5.09 23.02 -2.28
C PRO A 140 -6.29 23.17 -1.32
N GLU A 141 -7.17 24.11 -1.62
CA GLU A 141 -8.31 24.44 -0.73
C GLU A 141 -9.30 23.29 -0.52
N TRP A 142 -9.39 22.37 -1.47
CA TRP A 142 -10.29 21.22 -1.38
C TRP A 142 -9.82 20.14 -0.44
N THR A 143 -8.51 20.11 -0.09
CA THR A 143 -7.90 19.09 0.76
C THR A 143 -8.22 19.31 2.24
N ALA A 144 -8.33 18.22 2.98
CA ALA A 144 -8.35 18.27 4.43
C ALA A 144 -6.98 18.70 4.94
N GLN A 145 -6.98 19.51 6.02
CA GLN A 145 -5.76 20.06 6.61
C GLN A 145 -5.65 19.57 8.06
N GLY A 146 -4.43 19.27 8.50
CA GLY A 146 -4.14 18.93 9.87
C GLY A 146 -3.47 17.57 10.04
N ARG A 147 -3.11 17.29 11.29
CA ARG A 147 -2.39 16.07 11.65
C ARG A 147 -3.29 14.84 11.52
N ASN A 148 -2.79 13.80 10.86
CA ASN A 148 -3.45 12.51 10.58
C ASN A 148 -4.74 12.64 9.74
N ILE A 149 -4.85 13.65 8.88
CA ILE A 149 -6.03 13.85 8.03
C ILE A 149 -5.74 14.40 6.63
N ALA A 150 -4.56 14.91 6.35
CA ALA A 150 -4.24 15.52 5.05
C ALA A 150 -3.94 14.47 3.97
N ASP A 151 -3.14 13.45 4.32
CA ASP A 151 -2.80 12.30 3.47
C ASP A 151 -2.30 12.72 2.08
N PHE A 152 -1.24 13.55 2.05
CA PHE A 152 -0.56 13.89 0.81
C PHE A 152 0.35 12.74 0.37
N TRP A 153 -0.18 11.84 -0.49
CA TRP A 153 0.46 10.59 -0.89
C TRP A 153 0.72 10.50 -2.38
N ALA A 154 1.71 9.66 -2.71
CA ALA A 154 2.01 9.17 -4.05
C ALA A 154 1.91 10.27 -5.13
N PRO A 155 2.76 11.31 -5.04
CA PRO A 155 2.85 12.31 -6.10
C PRO A 155 3.49 11.69 -7.34
N GLU A 156 3.07 12.12 -8.52
CA GLU A 156 3.66 11.72 -9.79
C GLU A 156 3.88 12.95 -10.65
N MET A 157 5.10 13.16 -11.16
CA MET A 157 5.42 14.27 -12.04
C MET A 157 5.60 13.81 -13.48
N ALA A 158 4.93 14.46 -14.42
CA ALA A 158 5.09 14.21 -15.84
C ALA A 158 5.27 15.51 -16.63
N LYS A 159 6.08 15.47 -17.69
CA LYS A 159 6.16 16.54 -18.66
C LYS A 159 4.94 16.51 -19.59
N ALA A 160 4.24 17.62 -19.73
CA ALA A 160 3.02 17.75 -20.51
C ALA A 160 3.10 18.97 -21.45
N GLY A 161 3.73 18.79 -22.63
CA GLY A 161 4.08 19.90 -23.52
C GLY A 161 5.14 20.80 -22.90
N ASP A 162 4.81 22.07 -22.72
CA ASP A 162 5.71 23.05 -22.10
C ASP A 162 5.52 23.18 -20.57
N GLU A 163 4.63 22.38 -20.00
CA GLU A 163 4.33 22.37 -18.56
C GLU A 163 4.79 21.06 -17.90
N TYR A 164 4.86 21.09 -16.57
CA TYR A 164 5.01 19.93 -15.70
C TYR A 164 3.74 19.76 -14.88
N TRP A 165 3.18 18.57 -14.94
CA TRP A 165 1.98 18.19 -14.21
C TRP A 165 2.35 17.30 -13.03
N VAL A 166 1.77 17.59 -11.88
CA VAL A 166 1.90 16.75 -10.68
C VAL A 166 0.52 16.23 -10.31
N ALA A 167 0.30 14.93 -10.52
CA ALA A 167 -0.87 14.24 -9.98
C ALA A 167 -0.53 13.75 -8.57
N TYR A 168 -1.49 13.71 -7.68
CA TYR A 168 -1.26 13.35 -6.29
C TYR A 168 -2.55 12.90 -5.61
N THR A 169 -2.41 12.10 -4.55
CA THR A 169 -3.51 11.73 -3.66
C THR A 169 -3.58 12.70 -2.49
N SER A 170 -4.79 13.09 -2.10
CA SER A 170 -5.05 13.74 -0.82
C SER A 170 -6.49 13.52 -0.37
N ARG A 171 -6.73 13.68 0.94
CA ARG A 171 -8.06 13.55 1.52
C ARG A 171 -8.90 14.79 1.25
N GLN A 172 -10.13 14.59 0.78
CA GLN A 172 -11.10 15.66 0.62
C GLN A 172 -11.62 16.12 1.99
N LYS A 173 -12.10 17.34 2.08
CA LYS A 173 -12.84 17.83 3.28
C LYS A 173 -14.07 16.99 3.60
N SER A 174 -14.62 16.27 2.62
CA SER A 174 -15.69 15.28 2.79
C SER A 174 -15.21 13.93 3.32
N ASN A 175 -13.91 13.76 3.57
CA ASN A 175 -13.24 12.61 4.15
C ASN A 175 -12.82 11.48 3.19
N ALA A 176 -13.26 11.41 1.94
CA ALA A 176 -12.78 10.43 0.96
C ALA A 176 -11.46 10.86 0.33
N LEU A 177 -10.56 9.90 0.05
CA LEU A 177 -9.34 10.13 -0.71
C LEU A 177 -9.67 10.45 -2.17
N ALA A 178 -8.92 11.35 -2.78
CA ALA A 178 -9.14 11.82 -4.15
C ALA A 178 -7.79 12.12 -4.82
N ILE A 179 -7.79 12.17 -6.13
CA ILE A 179 -6.62 12.54 -6.92
C ILE A 179 -6.78 13.98 -7.38
N GLY A 180 -5.79 14.82 -7.03
CA GLY A 180 -5.61 16.18 -7.53
C GLY A 180 -4.63 16.23 -8.69
N LEU A 181 -4.60 17.37 -9.39
CA LEU A 181 -3.60 17.67 -10.40
C LEU A 181 -3.19 19.13 -10.31
N ALA A 182 -1.89 19.35 -10.15
CA ALA A 182 -1.27 20.67 -10.17
C ALA A 182 -0.37 20.83 -11.40
N ARG A 183 -0.16 22.07 -11.84
CA ARG A 183 0.65 22.39 -13.03
C ARG A 183 1.63 23.48 -12.74
N GLY A 184 2.82 23.39 -13.32
CA GLY A 184 3.88 24.37 -13.20
C GLY A 184 4.72 24.52 -14.48
N PRO A 185 5.40 25.65 -14.67
CA PRO A 185 6.22 25.90 -15.87
C PRO A 185 7.57 25.17 -15.84
N THR A 186 8.01 24.73 -14.69
CA THR A 186 9.27 23.99 -14.47
C THR A 186 9.08 22.84 -13.51
N PRO A 187 10.01 21.86 -13.42
CA PRO A 187 9.95 20.80 -12.42
C PRO A 187 10.01 21.31 -10.97
N LEU A 188 10.45 22.56 -10.78
CA LEU A 188 10.48 23.24 -9.48
C LEU A 188 9.22 24.09 -9.22
N GLY A 189 8.29 24.12 -10.16
CA GLY A 189 7.09 24.95 -10.09
C GLY A 189 7.33 26.41 -10.52
N PRO A 190 6.60 27.39 -9.91
CA PRO A 190 5.56 27.18 -8.89
C PRO A 190 4.38 26.38 -9.45
N PHE A 191 3.84 25.49 -8.61
CA PHE A 191 2.71 24.65 -9.01
C PHE A 191 1.39 25.28 -8.58
N THR A 192 0.41 25.23 -9.48
CA THR A 192 -0.97 25.66 -9.24
C THR A 192 -1.92 24.48 -9.40
N ASP A 193 -2.64 24.15 -8.34
CA ASP A 193 -3.66 23.11 -8.35
C ASP A 193 -4.88 23.51 -9.21
N ASN A 194 -5.58 22.52 -9.76
CA ASN A 194 -6.79 22.73 -10.55
C ASN A 194 -7.98 23.33 -9.74
N GLY A 195 -7.87 23.44 -8.41
CA GLY A 195 -8.88 23.96 -7.51
C GLY A 195 -9.97 22.96 -7.11
N SER A 196 -9.91 21.74 -7.67
CA SER A 196 -10.80 20.62 -7.33
C SER A 196 -10.14 19.31 -7.71
N PRO A 197 -10.52 18.18 -7.09
CA PRO A 197 -10.01 16.87 -7.49
C PRO A 197 -10.27 16.57 -8.96
N LEU A 198 -9.28 15.99 -9.63
CA LEU A 198 -9.41 15.42 -10.98
C LEU A 198 -10.25 14.13 -10.93
N VAL A 199 -10.04 13.31 -9.91
CA VAL A 199 -10.85 12.13 -9.62
C VAL A 199 -11.35 12.21 -8.18
N ARG A 200 -12.67 12.24 -8.00
CA ARG A 200 -13.31 12.25 -6.69
C ARG A 200 -13.46 10.81 -6.19
N GLY A 201 -12.98 10.54 -4.99
CA GLY A 201 -13.27 9.30 -4.29
C GLY A 201 -14.70 9.28 -3.75
N LYS A 202 -15.26 8.10 -3.64
CA LYS A 202 -16.51 7.83 -2.93
C LYS A 202 -16.18 7.35 -1.53
N GLU A 203 -16.93 7.84 -0.52
CA GLU A 203 -16.86 7.28 0.81
C GLU A 203 -17.37 5.85 0.81
N VAL A 204 -16.57 4.93 1.36
CA VAL A 204 -17.04 3.58 1.66
C VAL A 204 -17.63 3.61 3.08
N ASN A 205 -18.96 3.62 3.17
CA ASN A 205 -19.65 3.63 4.45
C ASN A 205 -19.67 2.21 5.04
N THR A 206 -18.68 1.91 5.87
CA THR A 206 -18.72 0.71 6.73
C THR A 206 -19.55 1.03 7.95
N THR A 207 -20.84 0.70 7.91
CA THR A 207 -21.77 0.87 9.02
C THR A 207 -21.20 0.31 10.32
N GLY A 208 -21.07 1.16 11.35
CA GLY A 208 -20.65 0.77 12.69
C GLY A 208 -19.19 1.05 13.07
N ALA A 209 -18.43 1.83 12.30
CA ALA A 209 -17.12 2.30 12.76
C ALA A 209 -17.30 3.45 13.77
N PRO A 210 -16.88 3.31 15.05
CA PRO A 210 -17.06 4.34 16.06
C PRO A 210 -16.25 5.62 15.83
N HIS A 211 -15.30 5.62 14.92
CA HIS A 211 -14.43 6.76 14.61
C HIS A 211 -14.34 6.99 13.09
N GLY A 212 -15.43 7.48 12.51
CA GLY A 212 -15.48 7.82 11.11
C GLY A 212 -15.31 6.61 10.19
N ALA A 213 -16.06 6.55 9.13
CA ALA A 213 -15.81 5.56 8.08
C ALA A 213 -14.32 5.54 7.77
N LEU A 214 -13.71 4.36 7.70
CA LEU A 214 -12.50 4.20 6.94
C LEU A 214 -12.88 4.67 5.53
N SER A 215 -12.49 5.88 5.21
CA SER A 215 -12.87 6.51 3.97
C SER A 215 -12.08 5.84 2.88
N GLY A 216 -12.75 5.08 2.07
CA GLY A 216 -12.24 4.66 0.79
C GLY A 216 -11.97 5.88 -0.09
N GLY A 217 -11.75 5.65 -1.35
CA GLY A 217 -11.52 6.71 -2.32
C GLY A 217 -10.74 6.20 -3.50
N VAL A 218 -9.88 7.04 -4.02
CA VAL A 218 -8.95 6.74 -5.11
C VAL A 218 -7.56 7.25 -4.76
N ILE A 219 -6.53 6.46 -5.06
CA ILE A 219 -5.14 6.77 -4.75
C ILE A 219 -4.19 6.39 -5.89
N ASP A 220 -2.91 6.70 -5.70
CA ASP A 220 -1.78 6.22 -6.50
C ASP A 220 -1.92 6.57 -7.97
N SER A 221 -1.87 7.85 -8.25
CA SER A 221 -1.96 8.35 -9.61
C SER A 221 -0.62 8.25 -10.36
N HIS A 222 -0.65 7.76 -11.60
CA HIS A 222 0.47 7.83 -12.54
C HIS A 222 0.02 8.42 -13.87
N ILE A 223 0.78 9.38 -14.39
CA ILE A 223 0.52 10.01 -15.68
C ILE A 223 1.42 9.37 -16.75
N PHE A 224 0.84 8.62 -17.65
CA PHE A 224 1.53 8.07 -18.80
C PHE A 224 1.23 8.88 -20.06
N SER A 225 2.28 9.31 -20.77
CA SER A 225 2.16 9.97 -22.09
C SER A 225 2.49 8.96 -23.18
N ASP A 226 1.51 8.65 -24.03
CA ASP A 226 1.70 7.73 -25.15
C ASP A 226 2.34 8.44 -26.36
N PHE A 227 2.78 7.65 -27.34
CA PHE A 227 3.51 8.12 -28.53
C PHE A 227 2.66 9.01 -29.46
N ASP A 228 1.34 8.91 -29.40
CA ASP A 228 0.39 9.74 -30.14
C ASP A 228 0.06 11.07 -29.44
N GLY A 229 0.66 11.31 -28.27
CA GLY A 229 0.44 12.51 -27.46
C GLY A 229 -0.73 12.38 -26.48
N THR A 230 -1.49 11.29 -26.51
CA THR A 230 -2.55 11.02 -25.54
C THR A 230 -1.94 10.77 -24.17
N ARG A 231 -2.49 11.42 -23.14
CA ARG A 231 -2.09 11.19 -21.75
C ARG A 231 -3.14 10.38 -21.04
N TYR A 232 -2.68 9.42 -20.25
CA TYR A 232 -3.53 8.54 -19.46
C TYR A 232 -3.23 8.73 -17.96
N LEU A 233 -4.25 8.77 -17.15
CA LEU A 233 -4.15 8.65 -15.70
C LEU A 233 -4.41 7.19 -15.34
N PHE A 234 -3.41 6.56 -14.71
CA PHE A 234 -3.59 5.30 -14.01
C PHE A 234 -3.82 5.60 -12.52
N TYR A 235 -4.71 4.87 -11.89
CA TYR A 235 -5.03 5.05 -10.47
C TYR A 235 -5.77 3.82 -9.95
N LYS A 236 -5.93 3.70 -8.64
CA LYS A 236 -6.67 2.59 -8.05
C LYS A 236 -7.80 3.05 -7.15
N ASP A 237 -8.79 2.16 -6.96
CA ASP A 237 -9.78 2.32 -5.89
C ASP A 237 -9.12 1.95 -4.55
N ASP A 238 -9.30 2.80 -3.54
CA ASP A 238 -8.78 2.54 -2.19
C ASP A 238 -9.88 1.99 -1.29
N SER A 239 -9.79 0.67 -1.06
CA SER A 239 -10.58 -0.04 -0.07
C SER A 239 -9.69 -0.84 0.88
N ASN A 240 -8.40 -0.48 0.94
CA ASN A 240 -7.39 -1.15 1.75
C ASN A 240 -7.81 -1.19 3.23
N GLY A 241 -7.64 -2.34 3.87
CA GLY A 241 -7.88 -2.48 5.30
C GLY A 241 -9.36 -2.39 5.74
N ILE A 242 -10.31 -2.24 4.83
CA ILE A 242 -11.74 -2.19 5.16
C ILE A 242 -12.28 -3.58 5.53
N TRP A 243 -11.89 -4.60 4.78
CA TRP A 243 -12.45 -5.95 4.86
C TRP A 243 -12.03 -6.80 6.09
N PRO A 244 -10.85 -6.64 6.72
CA PRO A 244 -10.46 -7.51 7.83
C PRO A 244 -11.43 -7.45 9.01
N ARG A 245 -11.94 -6.27 9.32
CA ARG A 245 -12.90 -6.07 10.42
C ARG A 245 -14.26 -6.73 10.15
N PRO A 246 -14.96 -6.46 9.02
CA PRO A 246 -16.18 -7.20 8.68
C PRO A 246 -16.00 -8.71 8.66
N LEU A 247 -14.86 -9.22 8.15
CA LEU A 247 -14.54 -10.63 8.21
C LEU A 247 -14.43 -11.14 9.66
N ALA A 248 -13.68 -10.46 10.52
CA ALA A 248 -13.53 -10.81 11.91
C ALA A 248 -14.87 -10.80 12.67
N MET A 249 -15.73 -9.82 12.41
CA MET A 249 -17.09 -9.76 12.96
C MET A 249 -17.96 -10.92 12.47
N LEU A 250 -17.90 -11.27 11.18
CA LEU A 250 -18.59 -12.41 10.62
C LEU A 250 -18.15 -13.72 11.29
N LEU A 251 -16.85 -13.91 11.48
CA LEU A 251 -16.30 -15.08 12.16
C LEU A 251 -16.72 -15.15 13.65
N ARG A 252 -16.86 -14.00 14.31
CA ARG A 252 -17.39 -13.92 15.68
C ARG A 252 -18.87 -14.35 15.75
N GLU A 253 -19.69 -13.91 14.80
CA GLU A 253 -21.10 -14.27 14.72
C GLU A 253 -21.30 -15.74 14.29
N ARG A 254 -20.38 -16.28 13.51
CA ARG A 254 -20.43 -17.62 12.91
C ARG A 254 -19.11 -18.38 13.10
N PRO A 255 -18.76 -18.79 14.34
CA PRO A 255 -17.46 -19.40 14.63
C PRO A 255 -17.16 -20.67 13.82
N GLN A 256 -18.18 -21.40 13.39
CA GLN A 256 -18.04 -22.59 12.53
C GLN A 256 -17.39 -22.28 11.17
N LEU A 257 -17.42 -21.03 10.71
CA LEU A 257 -16.74 -20.63 9.49
C LEU A 257 -15.21 -20.70 9.61
N ILE A 258 -14.67 -20.57 10.82
CA ILE A 258 -13.21 -20.63 11.03
C ILE A 258 -12.66 -21.96 10.53
N ASP A 259 -13.27 -23.08 10.90
CA ASP A 259 -12.84 -24.41 10.45
C ASP A 259 -13.09 -24.65 8.95
N GLN A 260 -14.12 -24.02 8.39
CA GLN A 260 -14.44 -24.15 6.98
C GLN A 260 -13.51 -23.34 6.08
N LEU A 261 -13.12 -22.14 6.52
CA LEU A 261 -12.32 -21.21 5.74
C LEU A 261 -10.82 -21.47 5.85
N PHE A 262 -10.38 -21.89 7.03
CA PHE A 262 -8.97 -21.96 7.39
C PHE A 262 -8.54 -23.41 7.69
N PRO A 263 -7.86 -24.09 6.74
CA PRO A 263 -7.50 -25.50 6.91
C PRO A 263 -6.30 -25.73 7.83
N SER A 264 -5.42 -24.74 8.01
CA SER A 264 -4.23 -24.84 8.84
C SER A 264 -4.51 -24.43 10.30
N ASP A 265 -3.75 -24.95 11.26
CA ASP A 265 -3.89 -24.61 12.68
C ASP A 265 -3.48 -23.15 12.95
N GLU A 266 -2.45 -22.65 12.28
CA GLU A 266 -2.00 -21.27 12.37
C GLU A 266 -3.05 -20.27 11.86
N ASP A 267 -3.70 -20.57 10.73
CA ASP A 267 -4.72 -19.69 10.16
C ASP A 267 -5.98 -19.68 11.04
N ARG A 268 -6.38 -20.85 11.58
CA ARG A 268 -7.49 -20.94 12.53
C ARG A 268 -7.22 -20.17 13.82
N LEU A 269 -5.99 -20.26 14.35
CA LEU A 269 -5.59 -19.52 15.54
C LEU A 269 -5.69 -18.02 15.30
N SER A 270 -5.15 -17.54 14.19
CA SER A 270 -5.21 -16.12 13.78
C SER A 270 -6.65 -15.64 13.56
N ALA A 271 -7.48 -16.43 12.89
CA ALA A 271 -8.89 -16.11 12.63
C ALA A 271 -9.74 -16.09 13.91
N ALA A 272 -9.56 -17.08 14.80
CA ALA A 272 -10.24 -17.14 16.08
C ALA A 272 -9.82 -15.99 17.01
N PHE A 273 -8.53 -15.61 17.02
CA PHE A 273 -8.05 -14.44 17.73
C PHE A 273 -8.73 -13.17 17.22
N ALA A 274 -8.71 -12.93 15.91
CA ALA A 274 -9.31 -11.73 15.32
C ALA A 274 -10.81 -11.66 15.62
N ALA A 275 -11.54 -12.76 15.53
CA ALA A 275 -12.96 -12.84 15.87
C ALA A 275 -13.23 -12.49 17.35
N ALA A 276 -12.37 -12.94 18.27
CA ALA A 276 -12.52 -12.66 19.69
C ALA A 276 -12.18 -11.21 20.05
N ILE A 277 -11.13 -10.63 19.45
CA ILE A 277 -10.60 -9.33 19.83
C ILE A 277 -11.31 -8.16 19.13
N VAL A 278 -12.07 -8.40 18.05
CA VAL A 278 -12.55 -7.34 17.13
C VAL A 278 -13.31 -6.20 17.82
N GLU A 279 -14.13 -6.48 18.82
CA GLU A 279 -14.87 -5.43 19.54
C GLU A 279 -13.94 -4.49 20.31
N TRP A 280 -12.98 -5.04 21.05
CA TRP A 280 -11.99 -4.25 21.74
C TRP A 280 -11.06 -3.54 20.75
N ALA A 281 -10.60 -4.21 19.70
CA ALA A 281 -9.79 -3.63 18.64
C ALA A 281 -10.44 -2.39 18.00
N ASN A 282 -11.78 -2.39 17.88
CA ASN A 282 -12.52 -1.24 17.35
C ASN A 282 -12.42 0.02 18.21
N THR A 283 -12.09 -0.10 19.49
CA THR A 283 -11.87 1.04 20.40
C THR A 283 -10.44 1.59 20.32
N ARG A 284 -9.55 0.90 19.61
CA ARG A 284 -8.12 1.26 19.53
C ARG A 284 -7.81 2.23 18.40
N ARG A 285 -6.65 2.87 18.51
CA ARG A 285 -6.12 3.75 17.46
C ARG A 285 -5.88 2.98 16.16
N PRO A 286 -5.85 3.62 14.99
CA PRO A 286 -5.66 2.95 13.70
C PRO A 286 -4.45 2.00 13.64
N MET A 287 -3.29 2.45 14.15
CA MET A 287 -2.07 1.62 14.14
C MET A 287 -2.16 0.39 15.07
N GLU A 288 -2.80 0.53 16.23
CA GLU A 288 -3.03 -0.61 17.13
C GLU A 288 -3.92 -1.66 16.45
N ARG A 289 -5.00 -1.22 15.80
CA ARG A 289 -5.86 -2.11 14.99
C ARG A 289 -5.11 -2.78 13.85
N PHE A 290 -4.24 -2.03 13.19
CA PHE A 290 -3.38 -2.57 12.14
C PHE A 290 -2.57 -3.76 12.65
N TYR A 291 -1.85 -3.62 13.76
CA TYR A 291 -1.06 -4.71 14.33
C TYR A 291 -1.92 -5.91 14.76
N LEU A 292 -3.12 -5.67 15.29
CA LEU A 292 -4.03 -6.74 15.75
C LEU A 292 -4.60 -7.58 14.62
N MET A 293 -4.78 -7.02 13.42
CA MET A 293 -5.47 -7.67 12.30
C MET A 293 -4.54 -8.35 11.29
N GLN A 294 -3.22 -8.24 11.43
CA GLN A 294 -2.29 -8.80 10.44
C GLN A 294 -2.38 -10.33 10.33
N GLY A 295 -2.58 -11.02 11.44
CA GLY A 295 -2.73 -12.48 11.41
C GLY A 295 -3.93 -12.97 10.60
N ILE A 296 -5.10 -12.32 10.72
CA ILE A 296 -6.27 -12.69 9.91
C ILE A 296 -6.12 -12.25 8.46
N ILE A 297 -5.42 -11.14 8.20
CA ILE A 297 -5.10 -10.71 6.84
C ILE A 297 -4.30 -11.83 6.16
N GLU A 298 -3.16 -12.25 6.71
CA GLU A 298 -2.36 -13.32 6.14
C GLU A 298 -3.14 -14.63 5.99
N ALA A 299 -3.90 -15.04 7.02
CA ALA A 299 -4.73 -16.24 6.96
C ALA A 299 -5.78 -16.19 5.84
N ALA A 300 -6.43 -15.04 5.67
CA ALA A 300 -7.40 -14.85 4.59
C ALA A 300 -6.74 -14.87 3.21
N LEU A 301 -5.55 -14.27 3.07
CA LEU A 301 -4.81 -14.26 1.81
C LEU A 301 -4.32 -15.64 1.41
N ALA A 302 -3.78 -16.41 2.34
CA ALA A 302 -3.37 -17.80 2.10
C ALA A 302 -4.54 -18.70 1.68
N ASN A 303 -5.78 -18.29 1.96
CA ASN A 303 -7.00 -19.03 1.65
C ASN A 303 -7.98 -18.22 0.78
N TRP A 304 -7.49 -17.28 0.01
CA TRP A 304 -8.26 -16.22 -0.66
C TRP A 304 -9.44 -16.73 -1.48
N HIS A 305 -9.21 -17.70 -2.37
CA HIS A 305 -10.28 -18.25 -3.20
C HIS A 305 -11.39 -18.91 -2.37
N ARG A 306 -11.02 -19.62 -1.30
CA ARG A 306 -11.96 -20.25 -0.37
C ARG A 306 -12.75 -19.23 0.42
N VAL A 307 -12.08 -18.20 0.94
CA VAL A 307 -12.71 -17.09 1.68
C VAL A 307 -13.70 -16.35 0.78
N LYS A 308 -13.31 -15.97 -0.42
CA LYS A 308 -14.22 -15.33 -1.40
C LYS A 308 -15.43 -16.20 -1.73
N ALA A 309 -15.21 -17.48 -2.05
CA ALA A 309 -16.28 -18.39 -2.41
C ALA A 309 -17.32 -18.56 -1.30
N ALA A 310 -16.84 -18.74 -0.05
CA ALA A 310 -17.70 -18.85 1.10
C ALA A 310 -18.46 -17.56 1.41
N LEU A 311 -17.82 -16.41 1.32
CA LEU A 311 -18.49 -15.11 1.50
C LEU A 311 -19.61 -14.91 0.47
N LEU A 312 -19.40 -15.31 -0.78
CA LEU A 312 -20.45 -15.32 -1.84
C LEU A 312 -21.61 -16.23 -1.48
N GLU A 313 -21.34 -17.46 -1.01
CA GLU A 313 -22.35 -18.43 -0.65
C GLU A 313 -23.26 -17.96 0.49
N TYR A 314 -22.68 -17.23 1.46
CA TYR A 314 -23.43 -16.73 2.63
C TYR A 314 -24.20 -15.43 2.37
N GLY A 315 -24.19 -14.87 1.16
CA GLY A 315 -24.98 -13.70 0.75
C GLY A 315 -24.62 -12.40 1.50
N LEU A 316 -23.45 -12.35 2.13
CA LEU A 316 -22.93 -11.19 2.87
C LEU A 316 -21.99 -10.32 2.01
N ALA A 317 -21.98 -10.59 0.71
CA ALA A 317 -20.76 -10.52 -0.04
C ALA A 317 -20.57 -9.28 -0.91
N GLU A 318 -21.60 -8.65 -1.47
CA GLU A 318 -21.32 -7.61 -2.47
C GLU A 318 -20.49 -6.43 -1.94
N PRO A 319 -20.85 -5.74 -0.85
CA PRO A 319 -20.01 -4.62 -0.38
C PRO A 319 -18.66 -5.07 0.17
N LEU A 320 -18.59 -6.26 0.79
CA LEU A 320 -17.34 -6.79 1.32
C LEU A 320 -16.42 -7.25 0.19
N LEU A 321 -16.98 -7.92 -0.82
CA LEU A 321 -16.20 -8.36 -2.00
C LEU A 321 -15.72 -7.19 -2.85
N GLU A 322 -16.52 -6.13 -2.98
CA GLU A 322 -16.06 -4.88 -3.59
C GLU A 322 -14.88 -4.30 -2.81
N ALA A 323 -14.96 -4.27 -1.48
CA ALA A 323 -13.87 -3.80 -0.62
C ALA A 323 -12.63 -4.71 -0.67
N MET A 324 -12.79 -5.98 -1.02
CA MET A 324 -11.68 -6.94 -1.18
C MET A 324 -11.05 -6.91 -2.58
N THR A 325 -11.56 -6.13 -3.50
CA THR A 325 -11.02 -5.96 -4.84
C THR A 325 -10.59 -4.51 -5.01
N THR A 326 -9.32 -4.30 -5.31
CA THR A 326 -8.74 -2.97 -5.50
C THR A 326 -8.20 -2.83 -6.92
N PRO A 327 -9.09 -2.57 -7.91
CA PRO A 327 -8.68 -2.53 -9.31
C PRO A 327 -7.83 -1.29 -9.59
N ILE A 328 -6.79 -1.49 -10.40
CA ILE A 328 -6.11 -0.41 -11.10
C ILE A 328 -6.94 -0.06 -12.34
N LYS A 329 -7.19 1.22 -12.51
CA LYS A 329 -7.94 1.80 -13.62
C LYS A 329 -7.07 2.71 -14.44
N ALA A 330 -7.39 2.87 -15.72
CA ALA A 330 -6.76 3.86 -16.59
C ALA A 330 -7.82 4.62 -17.36
N GLN A 331 -7.56 5.91 -17.60
CA GLN A 331 -8.49 6.80 -18.29
C GLN A 331 -7.71 7.93 -18.98
N PRO A 332 -8.07 8.32 -20.23
CA PRO A 332 -7.45 9.46 -20.87
C PRO A 332 -7.68 10.77 -20.10
N ILE A 333 -6.66 11.60 -20.03
CA ILE A 333 -6.74 12.97 -19.50
C ILE A 333 -7.06 13.92 -20.65
N ALA A 334 -7.97 14.85 -20.44
CA ALA A 334 -8.21 15.91 -21.40
C ALA A 334 -6.94 16.76 -21.63
N GLU A 335 -6.79 17.34 -22.81
CA GLU A 335 -5.60 18.07 -23.21
C GLU A 335 -5.25 19.22 -22.24
N ASP A 336 -6.28 19.84 -21.64
CA ASP A 336 -6.12 20.92 -20.67
C ASP A 336 -5.79 20.45 -19.24
N GLY A 337 -5.74 19.12 -18.97
CA GLY A 337 -5.45 18.55 -17.68
C GLY A 337 -6.54 18.75 -16.61
N ARG A 338 -7.73 19.23 -16.98
CA ARG A 338 -8.78 19.59 -16.02
C ARG A 338 -9.85 18.55 -15.82
N SER A 339 -9.90 17.55 -16.68
CA SER A 339 -10.89 16.47 -16.63
C SER A 339 -10.37 15.19 -17.25
N LEU A 340 -11.05 14.09 -17.00
CA LEU A 340 -10.82 12.81 -17.66
C LEU A 340 -11.84 12.60 -18.79
N VAL A 341 -11.44 11.86 -19.83
CA VAL A 341 -12.26 11.60 -21.01
C VAL A 341 -12.83 10.18 -20.96
N GLY A 342 -14.14 10.05 -21.19
CA GLY A 342 -14.83 8.77 -21.22
C GLY A 342 -14.99 8.12 -19.84
N ALA A 343 -15.22 6.81 -19.83
CA ALA A 343 -15.30 6.01 -18.61
C ALA A 343 -13.93 5.38 -18.29
N PRO A 344 -13.61 5.13 -17.01
CA PRO A 344 -12.40 4.42 -16.64
C PRO A 344 -12.44 2.96 -17.12
N THR A 345 -11.30 2.46 -17.58
CA THR A 345 -11.08 1.05 -17.89
C THR A 345 -10.36 0.38 -16.75
N VAL A 346 -10.88 -0.74 -16.24
CA VAL A 346 -10.14 -1.61 -15.32
C VAL A 346 -9.05 -2.31 -16.12
N VAL A 347 -7.79 -2.05 -15.80
CA VAL A 347 -6.64 -2.61 -16.52
C VAL A 347 -5.99 -3.77 -15.78
N LEU A 348 -6.10 -3.80 -14.44
CA LEU A 348 -5.55 -4.85 -13.61
C LEU A 348 -6.39 -5.01 -12.32
N SER A 349 -6.48 -6.24 -11.82
CA SER A 349 -7.10 -6.55 -10.51
C SER A 349 -6.24 -7.56 -9.77
N ASN A 350 -6.30 -7.59 -8.44
CA ASN A 350 -5.60 -8.59 -7.63
C ASN A 350 -6.20 -9.99 -7.85
N ASP A 351 -5.40 -10.92 -8.35
CA ASP A 351 -5.81 -12.30 -8.65
C ASP A 351 -4.68 -13.34 -8.45
N LEU A 352 -3.49 -12.90 -8.02
CA LEU A 352 -2.37 -13.77 -7.66
C LEU A 352 -2.23 -13.85 -6.13
N ASP A 353 -1.81 -15.01 -5.62
CA ASP A 353 -1.71 -15.25 -4.18
C ASP A 353 -0.80 -14.24 -3.45
N TRP A 354 0.34 -13.88 -4.04
CA TRP A 354 1.27 -12.94 -3.44
C TRP A 354 0.75 -11.49 -3.38
N GLU A 355 -0.17 -11.12 -4.26
CA GLU A 355 -0.79 -9.78 -4.29
C GLU A 355 -1.74 -9.56 -3.12
N GLY A 356 -2.21 -10.66 -2.57
CA GLY A 356 -3.13 -10.61 -1.46
C GLY A 356 -4.41 -9.87 -1.79
N HIS A 357 -4.83 -9.02 -0.85
CA HIS A 357 -6.11 -8.33 -0.94
C HIS A 357 -6.06 -7.04 -1.76
N LEU A 358 -4.90 -6.60 -2.22
CA LEU A 358 -4.76 -5.34 -2.95
C LEU A 358 -3.61 -5.36 -3.94
N ILE A 359 -3.77 -4.54 -4.97
CA ILE A 359 -2.69 -4.03 -5.82
C ILE A 359 -2.76 -2.51 -5.84
N GLU A 360 -1.61 -1.85 -5.97
CA GLU A 360 -1.49 -0.40 -5.92
C GLU A 360 -0.23 0.12 -6.63
N GLY A 361 0.06 1.42 -6.55
CA GLY A 361 1.27 2.04 -7.08
C GLY A 361 1.50 1.77 -8.57
N PRO A 362 0.51 1.99 -9.48
CA PRO A 362 0.69 1.71 -10.89
C PRO A 362 1.72 2.64 -11.53
N PHE A 363 2.61 2.07 -12.33
CA PHE A 363 3.52 2.81 -13.20
C PHE A 363 3.59 2.15 -14.57
N CYS A 364 3.20 2.85 -15.62
CA CYS A 364 3.23 2.35 -17.00
C CYS A 364 4.51 2.78 -17.69
N TRP A 365 5.26 1.81 -18.24
CA TRP A 365 6.45 2.02 -19.06
C TRP A 365 6.26 1.42 -20.43
N ARG A 366 6.69 2.12 -21.49
CA ARG A 366 6.64 1.59 -22.86
C ARG A 366 8.05 1.22 -23.32
N GLN A 367 8.24 -0.04 -23.71
CA GLN A 367 9.49 -0.58 -24.24
C GLN A 367 9.20 -1.46 -25.47
N ASP A 368 9.91 -1.25 -26.56
CA ASP A 368 9.83 -2.05 -27.79
C ASP A 368 8.40 -2.28 -28.32
N GLY A 369 7.55 -1.25 -28.21
CA GLY A 369 6.15 -1.30 -28.64
C GLY A 369 5.21 -2.00 -27.67
N ARG A 370 5.69 -2.46 -26.52
CA ARG A 370 4.91 -3.08 -25.45
C ARG A 370 4.70 -2.10 -24.31
N TYR A 371 3.60 -2.29 -23.57
CA TYR A 371 3.29 -1.54 -22.35
C TYR A 371 3.49 -2.45 -21.15
N PHE A 372 4.35 -2.03 -20.25
CA PHE A 372 4.67 -2.72 -19.00
C PHE A 372 4.07 -1.93 -17.85
N LEU A 373 3.11 -2.52 -17.15
CA LEU A 373 2.50 -1.94 -15.96
C LEU A 373 3.16 -2.55 -14.72
N PHE A 374 3.99 -1.76 -14.07
CA PHE A 374 4.51 -2.06 -12.75
C PHE A 374 3.44 -1.74 -11.71
N TYR A 375 3.34 -2.55 -10.69
CA TYR A 375 2.39 -2.36 -9.59
C TYR A 375 2.94 -2.98 -8.32
N ALA A 376 2.51 -2.49 -7.18
CA ALA A 376 2.79 -3.14 -5.89
C ALA A 376 1.61 -4.05 -5.52
N GLY A 377 1.88 -5.11 -4.81
CA GLY A 377 0.86 -6.03 -4.30
C GLY A 377 1.07 -6.31 -2.82
N ASN A 378 0.00 -6.68 -2.14
CA ASN A 378 -0.09 -6.86 -0.69
C ASN A 378 -0.06 -5.54 0.10
N ASP A 379 0.02 -5.60 1.43
CA ASP A 379 -0.03 -4.43 2.30
C ASP A 379 1.37 -3.82 2.49
N PHE A 380 1.50 -2.50 2.25
CA PHE A 380 2.78 -1.77 2.29
C PHE A 380 3.49 -1.83 3.64
N GLY A 381 2.78 -2.10 4.72
CA GLY A 381 3.35 -2.24 6.06
C GLY A 381 3.85 -3.65 6.38
N THR A 382 3.79 -4.59 5.44
CA THR A 382 4.13 -6.00 5.67
C THR A 382 5.33 -6.46 4.84
N PRO A 383 6.10 -7.46 5.31
CA PRO A 383 7.14 -8.08 4.49
C PRO A 383 6.63 -8.77 3.21
N ALA A 384 5.34 -9.01 3.10
CA ALA A 384 4.72 -9.59 1.90
C ALA A 384 4.57 -8.58 0.74
N TYR A 385 4.69 -7.29 1.01
CA TYR A 385 4.66 -6.25 -0.02
C TYR A 385 5.77 -6.47 -1.05
N GLY A 386 5.44 -6.30 -2.32
CA GLY A 386 6.38 -6.48 -3.41
C GLY A 386 5.94 -5.78 -4.69
N ILE A 387 6.81 -5.75 -5.68
CA ILE A 387 6.53 -5.15 -6.99
C ILE A 387 6.33 -6.27 -8.01
N GLY A 388 5.19 -6.24 -8.72
CA GLY A 388 4.90 -7.08 -9.86
C GLY A 388 4.92 -6.31 -11.18
N VAL A 389 4.86 -7.05 -12.27
CA VAL A 389 4.81 -6.51 -13.63
C VAL A 389 3.75 -7.23 -14.45
N ALA A 390 3.00 -6.49 -15.23
CA ALA A 390 2.10 -7.00 -16.25
C ALA A 390 2.41 -6.37 -17.61
N VAL A 391 2.20 -7.08 -18.71
CA VAL A 391 2.52 -6.63 -20.07
C VAL A 391 1.28 -6.64 -20.96
N ALA A 392 1.17 -5.65 -21.84
CA ALA A 392 0.10 -5.55 -22.83
C ALA A 392 0.60 -4.99 -24.18
N ASP A 393 -0.20 -5.22 -25.24
CA ASP A 393 0.01 -4.64 -26.57
C ASP A 393 -0.57 -3.23 -26.69
N HIS A 394 -1.49 -2.86 -25.77
CA HIS A 394 -2.16 -1.56 -25.74
C HIS A 394 -2.15 -0.98 -24.34
N VAL A 395 -2.11 0.33 -24.24
CA VAL A 395 -2.07 1.07 -22.96
C VAL A 395 -3.23 0.75 -22.03
N LEU A 396 -4.41 0.47 -22.54
CA LEU A 396 -5.57 0.05 -21.77
C LEU A 396 -5.72 -1.48 -21.64
N GLY A 397 -4.69 -2.24 -22.02
CA GLY A 397 -4.67 -3.69 -21.89
C GLY A 397 -5.32 -4.45 -23.06
N PRO A 398 -5.67 -5.74 -22.86
CA PRO A 398 -5.58 -6.49 -21.60
C PRO A 398 -4.14 -6.77 -21.17
N TYR A 399 -3.86 -6.59 -19.89
CA TYR A 399 -2.54 -6.85 -19.31
C TYR A 399 -2.43 -8.32 -18.86
N ARG A 400 -1.28 -8.93 -19.12
CA ARG A 400 -0.91 -10.28 -18.66
C ARG A 400 0.19 -10.16 -17.60
N LYS A 401 -0.07 -10.59 -16.38
CA LYS A 401 0.89 -10.59 -15.28
C LYS A 401 2.00 -11.61 -15.50
N GLN A 402 3.19 -11.31 -15.00
CA GLN A 402 4.33 -12.24 -15.03
C GLN A 402 4.23 -13.36 -13.98
N GLY A 403 3.29 -13.27 -13.04
CA GLY A 403 3.01 -14.27 -12.02
C GLY A 403 3.72 -14.00 -10.71
N GLU A 404 5.04 -14.16 -10.66
CA GLU A 404 5.83 -13.89 -9.47
C GLU A 404 6.19 -12.40 -9.34
N PRO A 405 6.35 -11.87 -8.12
CA PRO A 405 6.82 -10.50 -7.95
C PRO A 405 8.26 -10.33 -8.43
N LEU A 406 8.52 -9.20 -9.09
CA LEU A 406 9.84 -8.77 -9.53
C LEU A 406 10.75 -8.42 -8.35
N LEU A 407 10.19 -7.73 -7.34
CA LEU A 407 10.88 -7.40 -6.09
C LEU A 407 10.11 -7.95 -4.90
N LYS A 408 10.85 -8.50 -3.93
CA LYS A 408 10.37 -9.01 -2.63
C LYS A 408 11.21 -8.45 -1.50
N SER A 409 10.69 -8.52 -0.28
CA SER A 409 11.45 -8.22 0.94
C SER A 409 12.72 -9.05 1.06
N THR A 410 13.75 -8.43 1.61
CA THR A 410 15.07 -9.01 1.86
C THR A 410 15.49 -8.77 3.30
N ARG A 411 16.61 -9.36 3.75
CA ARG A 411 17.14 -9.15 5.10
C ARG A 411 17.49 -7.69 5.42
N SER A 412 17.93 -6.92 4.42
CA SER A 412 18.33 -5.53 4.62
C SER A 412 17.23 -4.52 4.29
N TRP A 413 16.21 -4.92 3.52
CA TRP A 413 15.16 -4.05 3.04
C TRP A 413 13.83 -4.79 2.99
N THR A 414 12.84 -4.28 3.70
CA THR A 414 11.49 -4.88 3.75
C THR A 414 10.47 -4.03 3.01
N ALA A 415 9.43 -4.69 2.51
CA ALA A 415 8.33 -4.06 1.80
C ALA A 415 8.78 -3.15 0.63
N PRO A 416 9.56 -3.64 -0.35
CA PRO A 416 9.88 -2.86 -1.53
C PRO A 416 8.61 -2.60 -2.34
N GLY A 417 8.34 -1.34 -2.68
CA GLY A 417 7.10 -1.01 -3.38
C GLY A 417 7.10 0.33 -4.08
N HIS A 418 5.98 0.59 -4.75
CA HIS A 418 5.68 1.80 -5.50
C HIS A 418 6.75 2.13 -6.54
N ALA A 419 6.66 1.48 -7.68
CA ALA A 419 7.64 1.59 -8.77
C ALA A 419 7.60 2.94 -9.47
N SER A 420 8.77 3.47 -9.80
CA SER A 420 8.96 4.52 -10.80
C SER A 420 10.08 4.08 -11.75
N VAL A 421 9.93 4.25 -13.05
CA VAL A 421 10.94 3.84 -14.04
C VAL A 421 11.40 5.06 -14.83
N ALA A 422 12.71 5.26 -14.88
CA ALA A 422 13.31 6.31 -15.68
C ALA A 422 14.61 5.80 -16.33
N PRO A 423 15.10 6.43 -17.42
CA PRO A 423 16.41 6.12 -17.96
C PRO A 423 17.50 6.41 -16.92
N GLY A 424 18.44 5.49 -16.73
CA GLY A 424 19.64 5.72 -15.94
C GLY A 424 20.64 6.66 -16.66
N LEU A 425 21.80 6.86 -16.06
CA LEU A 425 22.85 7.72 -16.63
C LEU A 425 23.39 7.22 -17.98
N ASP A 426 23.32 5.93 -18.21
CA ASP A 426 23.69 5.27 -19.47
C ASP A 426 22.52 5.15 -20.48
N GLY A 427 21.33 5.66 -20.11
CA GLY A 427 20.11 5.58 -20.91
C GLY A 427 19.32 4.29 -20.75
N GLU A 428 19.84 3.29 -20.04
CA GLU A 428 19.14 2.03 -19.79
C GLU A 428 18.04 2.20 -18.72
N PRO A 429 16.93 1.44 -18.81
CA PRO A 429 15.83 1.55 -17.84
C PRO A 429 16.25 1.19 -16.42
N GLN A 430 15.89 2.03 -15.48
CA GLN A 430 16.18 1.88 -14.07
C GLN A 430 14.91 2.00 -13.25
N LEU A 431 14.71 1.05 -12.35
CA LEU A 431 13.59 1.00 -11.41
C LEU A 431 13.98 1.71 -10.12
N PHE A 432 13.17 2.66 -9.71
CA PHE A 432 13.24 3.33 -8.41
C PHE A 432 12.05 2.86 -7.56
N PHE A 433 12.31 2.61 -6.29
CA PHE A 433 11.32 2.09 -5.37
C PHE A 433 11.66 2.46 -3.93
N HIS A 434 10.65 2.48 -3.07
CA HIS A 434 10.91 2.62 -1.65
C HIS A 434 11.06 1.25 -0.96
N ALA A 435 11.73 1.25 0.21
CA ALA A 435 11.71 0.12 1.14
C ALA A 435 11.93 0.60 2.57
N PHE A 436 11.52 -0.21 3.54
CA PHE A 436 11.77 0.03 4.95
C PHE A 436 13.06 -0.62 5.43
N HIS A 437 13.67 -0.06 6.46
CA HIS A 437 14.67 -0.76 7.25
C HIS A 437 14.04 -1.95 7.99
N PRO A 438 14.75 -3.05 8.21
CA PRO A 438 14.26 -4.21 8.93
C PRO A 438 13.71 -3.82 10.32
N GLY A 439 12.55 -4.37 10.66
CA GLY A 439 11.87 -4.07 11.93
C GLY A 439 11.18 -2.71 11.98
N SER A 440 11.17 -1.97 10.86
CA SER A 440 10.44 -0.72 10.67
C SER A 440 9.30 -0.95 9.69
N GLY A 441 8.21 -0.21 9.82
CA GLY A 441 7.06 -0.27 8.93
C GLY A 441 5.94 0.66 9.38
N GLY A 442 4.96 0.87 8.49
CA GLY A 442 3.76 1.65 8.78
C GLY A 442 3.85 3.13 8.38
N TYR A 443 2.75 3.84 8.61
CA TYR A 443 2.43 5.16 8.08
C TYR A 443 3.50 6.25 8.26
N ASN A 444 4.13 6.30 9.45
CA ASN A 444 5.13 7.33 9.79
C ASN A 444 6.57 6.81 9.80
N ALA A 445 6.77 5.55 9.39
CA ALA A 445 8.12 5.00 9.32
C ALA A 445 8.87 5.58 8.12
N PHE A 446 10.18 5.78 8.31
CA PHE A 446 11.05 6.25 7.24
C PHE A 446 11.13 5.20 6.13
N ARG A 447 10.89 5.62 4.89
CA ARG A 447 11.09 4.82 3.68
C ARG A 447 12.31 5.32 2.92
N ALA A 448 13.27 4.42 2.72
CA ALA A 448 14.46 4.71 1.92
C ALA A 448 14.14 4.69 0.42
N LEU A 449 14.88 5.45 -0.38
CA LEU A 449 14.88 5.35 -1.84
C LEU A 449 15.99 4.41 -2.29
N LEU A 450 15.61 3.39 -3.05
CA LEU A 450 16.51 2.43 -3.68
C LEU A 450 16.30 2.40 -5.18
N THR A 451 17.26 1.80 -5.88
CA THR A 451 17.18 1.59 -7.32
C THR A 451 17.82 0.28 -7.74
N THR A 452 17.39 -0.23 -8.89
CA THR A 452 18.01 -1.37 -9.57
C THR A 452 17.79 -1.26 -11.08
N ARG A 453 18.65 -1.89 -11.89
CA ARG A 453 18.50 -1.90 -13.34
C ARG A 453 17.44 -2.89 -13.78
N LEU A 454 16.75 -2.57 -14.86
CA LEU A 454 15.80 -3.44 -15.53
C LEU A 454 16.38 -3.95 -16.84
N ARG A 455 16.06 -5.21 -17.16
CA ARG A 455 16.27 -5.82 -18.48
C ARG A 455 14.93 -6.26 -19.04
N PHE A 456 14.64 -5.84 -20.26
CA PHE A 456 13.44 -6.20 -20.98
C PHE A 456 13.78 -7.26 -22.04
N GLU A 457 13.11 -8.41 -22.03
CA GLU A 457 13.29 -9.49 -22.99
C GLU A 457 11.91 -9.94 -23.50
N GLY A 458 11.48 -9.36 -24.63
CA GLY A 458 10.14 -9.59 -25.19
C GLY A 458 9.04 -9.14 -24.23
N ASP A 459 8.26 -10.09 -23.72
CA ASP A 459 7.16 -9.83 -22.76
C ASP A 459 7.63 -9.91 -21.29
N ARG A 460 8.90 -10.07 -21.00
CA ARG A 460 9.43 -10.23 -19.63
C ARG A 460 10.30 -9.07 -19.21
N VAL A 461 10.23 -8.78 -17.91
CA VAL A 461 11.11 -7.85 -17.21
C VAL A 461 11.85 -8.62 -16.12
N GLU A 462 13.15 -8.41 -16.03
CA GLU A 462 14.01 -8.98 -15.00
C GLU A 462 14.89 -7.89 -14.37
N ILE A 463 15.38 -8.15 -13.17
CA ILE A 463 16.44 -7.36 -12.55
C ILE A 463 17.76 -7.71 -13.24
N ALA A 464 18.50 -6.69 -13.71
CA ALA A 464 19.76 -6.87 -14.42
C ALA A 464 20.96 -6.99 -13.46
#